data_7ebd347b811077902e30b2c3b9af229d
#
_entry.id   7ebd347b811077902e30b2c3b9af229d
#
_cell.length_a   1.000
_cell.length_b   1.000
_cell.length_c   1.000
_cell.angle_alpha   90.00
_cell.angle_beta   90.00
_cell.angle_gamma   90.00
#
_symmetry.space_group_name_H-M   'P 1'
#
loop_
_entity.id
_entity.type
_entity.pdbx_description
1 polymer ?
#
loop_
_entity_poly.entity_id
_entity_poly.type
_entity_poly.pdbx_seq_one_letter_code
_entity_poly.pdbx_strand_id
1 'polypeptide(L)'
;MKRNITMMLVAATTSFSALVFAGTPINQSELPKAAQTFLSKHFPGDNVKKAEKEQGRRGAEYDVDLVSGAEVDFRDNGDWKEVKAAKGNAVPEAIIPSAITKYVSTNYAGQSIVEISRKRGGYEVELSNGTELKLTEDAKPFTENRGGNRGGRPRK
;
A
#
# COMPACT_ATOMS: atom_id res chain seq x y z
N MET A 1 27.93 -1.75 55.73
CA MET A 1 26.69 -1.05 55.36
C MET A 1 26.54 -1.01 53.82
N LYS A 2 25.67 -1.85 53.29
CA LYS A 2 25.44 -1.93 51.81
C LYS A 2 24.22 -1.08 51.53
N ARG A 3 24.41 0.03 50.80
CA ARG A 3 23.31 0.91 50.36
C ARG A 3 22.84 0.40 49.00
N ASN A 4 21.67 -0.24 49.01
CA ASN A 4 20.97 -0.61 47.77
C ASN A 4 20.31 0.64 47.18
N ILE A 5 20.78 1.05 46.00
CA ILE A 5 20.15 2.10 45.20
C ILE A 5 19.18 1.37 44.27
N THR A 6 17.89 1.44 44.60
CA THR A 6 16.82 0.98 43.72
C THR A 6 16.62 2.01 42.62
N MET A 7 17.05 1.67 41.41
CA MET A 7 16.85 2.51 40.24
C MET A 7 15.44 2.29 39.71
N MET A 8 14.57 3.27 39.93
CA MET A 8 13.17 3.25 39.50
C MET A 8 13.13 3.65 38.02
N LEU A 9 12.92 2.65 37.13
CA LEU A 9 12.76 2.86 35.69
C LEU A 9 11.35 3.34 35.44
N VAL A 10 11.14 4.64 35.24
CA VAL A 10 9.87 5.21 34.79
C VAL A 10 9.78 4.99 33.28
N ALA A 11 9.06 3.96 32.88
CA ALA A 11 8.68 3.76 31.49
C ALA A 11 7.57 4.78 31.13
N ALA A 12 7.94 5.87 30.50
CA ALA A 12 6.99 6.79 29.87
C ALA A 12 6.41 6.12 28.61
N THR A 13 5.26 5.48 28.77
CA THR A 13 4.45 5.03 27.63
C THR A 13 3.79 6.24 27.00
N THR A 14 4.42 6.82 25.99
CA THR A 14 3.77 7.77 25.11
C THR A 14 2.76 7.01 24.25
N SER A 15 1.50 6.99 24.71
CA SER A 15 0.36 6.55 23.91
C SER A 15 0.22 7.52 22.73
N PHE A 16 0.78 7.15 21.60
CA PHE A 16 0.52 7.83 20.33
C PHE A 16 -0.92 7.43 19.93
N SER A 17 -1.90 8.23 20.31
CA SER A 17 -3.25 8.12 19.79
C SER A 17 -3.21 8.52 18.33
N ALA A 18 -2.97 7.57 17.42
CA ALA A 18 -3.27 7.75 16.04
C ALA A 18 -4.77 8.01 15.94
N LEU A 19 -5.15 9.22 15.54
CA LEU A 19 -6.50 9.51 15.05
C LEU A 19 -6.64 8.68 13.77
N VAL A 20 -7.10 7.45 13.91
CA VAL A 20 -7.58 6.65 12.80
C VAL A 20 -8.84 7.36 12.33
N PHE A 21 -8.75 8.13 11.26
CA PHE A 21 -9.93 8.53 10.51
C PHE A 21 -10.47 7.24 9.89
N ALA A 22 -11.37 6.56 10.59
CA ALA A 22 -12.09 5.44 10.04
C ALA A 22 -12.92 5.97 8.87
N GLY A 23 -12.76 5.36 7.70
CA GLY A 23 -13.58 5.67 6.53
C GLY A 23 -15.06 5.40 6.83
N THR A 24 -15.94 5.95 6.03
CA THR A 24 -17.37 5.66 6.12
C THR A 24 -17.65 4.29 5.51
N PRO A 25 -18.21 3.33 6.27
CA PRO A 25 -18.58 2.02 5.70
C PRO A 25 -19.60 2.19 4.56
N ILE A 26 -19.38 1.47 3.46
CA ILE A 26 -20.25 1.45 2.29
C ILE A 26 -20.53 0.01 1.84
N ASN A 27 -21.56 -0.18 1.02
CA ASN A 27 -21.82 -1.46 0.38
C ASN A 27 -20.94 -1.62 -0.89
N GLN A 28 -20.67 -2.85 -1.30
CA GLN A 28 -19.93 -3.15 -2.54
C GLN A 28 -20.56 -2.47 -3.78
N SER A 29 -21.88 -2.33 -3.82
CA SER A 29 -22.61 -1.68 -4.92
C SER A 29 -22.35 -0.16 -5.02
N GLU A 30 -21.85 0.46 -3.97
CA GLU A 30 -21.51 1.88 -3.90
C GLU A 30 -20.08 2.17 -4.35
N LEU A 31 -19.26 1.12 -4.54
CA LEU A 31 -17.95 1.25 -5.17
C LEU A 31 -18.08 1.74 -6.61
N PRO A 32 -17.11 2.51 -7.13
CA PRO A 32 -17.06 2.85 -8.55
C PRO A 32 -17.14 1.60 -9.44
N LYS A 33 -17.80 1.68 -10.57
CA LYS A 33 -17.97 0.53 -11.49
C LYS A 33 -16.64 -0.10 -11.91
N ALA A 34 -15.61 0.71 -12.13
CA ALA A 34 -14.28 0.23 -12.47
C ALA A 34 -13.68 -0.63 -11.34
N ALA A 35 -13.87 -0.22 -10.07
CA ALA A 35 -13.43 -0.99 -8.92
C ALA A 35 -14.18 -2.33 -8.81
N GLN A 36 -15.51 -2.33 -9.00
CA GLN A 36 -16.31 -3.57 -9.00
C GLN A 36 -15.84 -4.53 -10.10
N THR A 37 -15.57 -4.01 -11.31
CA THR A 37 -15.05 -4.79 -12.44
C THR A 37 -13.67 -5.34 -12.15
N PHE A 38 -12.79 -4.54 -11.54
CA PHE A 38 -11.45 -4.96 -11.14
C PHE A 38 -11.51 -6.14 -10.15
N LEU A 39 -12.32 -6.03 -9.11
CA LEU A 39 -12.48 -7.08 -8.11
C LEU A 39 -12.98 -8.38 -8.73
N SER A 40 -14.03 -8.33 -9.55
CA SER A 40 -14.59 -9.52 -10.20
C SER A 40 -13.61 -10.18 -11.17
N LYS A 41 -12.74 -9.40 -11.82
CA LYS A 41 -11.76 -9.90 -12.79
C LYS A 41 -10.54 -10.54 -12.11
N HIS A 42 -10.02 -9.91 -11.06
CA HIS A 42 -8.73 -10.28 -10.47
C HIS A 42 -8.86 -11.10 -9.19
N PHE A 43 -10.04 -11.09 -8.57
CA PHE A 43 -10.37 -11.85 -7.37
C PHE A 43 -11.68 -12.61 -7.56
N PRO A 44 -11.78 -13.48 -8.60
CA PRO A 44 -13.01 -14.20 -8.92
C PRO A 44 -13.40 -15.13 -7.76
N GLY A 45 -14.66 -15.01 -7.32
CA GLY A 45 -15.19 -15.85 -6.22
C GLY A 45 -14.82 -15.36 -4.81
N ASP A 46 -13.98 -14.34 -4.68
CA ASP A 46 -13.71 -13.71 -3.40
C ASP A 46 -14.73 -12.59 -3.13
N ASN A 47 -15.30 -12.58 -1.95
CA ASN A 47 -16.33 -11.62 -1.59
C ASN A 47 -15.74 -10.44 -0.82
N VAL A 48 -16.37 -9.27 -0.97
CA VAL A 48 -16.04 -8.10 -0.16
C VAL A 48 -16.51 -8.37 1.28
N LYS A 49 -15.56 -8.36 2.20
CA LYS A 49 -15.79 -8.46 3.63
C LYS A 49 -16.14 -7.11 4.25
N LYS A 50 -15.45 -6.07 3.78
CA LYS A 50 -15.62 -4.70 4.24
C LYS A 50 -15.25 -3.74 3.10
N ALA A 51 -15.98 -2.65 2.98
CA ALA A 51 -15.61 -1.55 2.11
C ALA A 51 -15.84 -0.23 2.86
N GLU A 52 -14.89 0.68 2.72
CA GLU A 52 -14.95 2.01 3.32
C GLU A 52 -14.64 3.07 2.29
N LYS A 53 -15.26 4.23 2.45
CA LYS A 53 -14.99 5.43 1.65
C LYS A 53 -14.34 6.47 2.54
N GLU A 54 -13.18 6.94 2.12
CA GLU A 54 -12.45 8.01 2.78
C GLU A 54 -12.36 9.25 1.90
N GLN A 55 -12.20 10.42 2.53
CA GLN A 55 -11.96 11.68 1.81
C GLN A 55 -10.46 11.91 1.71
N GLY A 56 -9.87 11.52 0.60
CA GLY A 56 -8.47 11.78 0.30
C GLY A 56 -8.21 13.23 -0.17
N ARG A 57 -6.94 13.58 -0.32
CA ARG A 57 -6.52 14.91 -0.81
C ARG A 57 -6.91 15.20 -2.27
N ARG A 58 -7.14 14.18 -3.07
CA ARG A 58 -7.39 14.26 -4.52
C ARG A 58 -8.75 13.72 -4.95
N GLY A 59 -9.67 13.58 -4.04
CA GLY A 59 -10.97 12.97 -4.23
C GLY A 59 -11.20 11.85 -3.21
N ALA A 60 -12.30 11.13 -3.37
CA ALA A 60 -12.57 9.99 -2.53
C ALA A 60 -11.56 8.85 -2.78
N GLU A 61 -11.25 8.11 -1.76
CA GLU A 61 -10.50 6.85 -1.80
C GLU A 61 -11.40 5.76 -1.22
N TYR A 62 -11.22 4.52 -1.68
CA TYR A 62 -12.02 3.39 -1.25
C TYR A 62 -11.10 2.26 -0.83
N ASP A 63 -11.25 1.80 0.40
CA ASP A 63 -10.50 0.69 0.96
C ASP A 63 -11.40 -0.53 1.00
N VAL A 64 -10.95 -1.65 0.45
CA VAL A 64 -11.72 -2.88 0.31
C VAL A 64 -10.95 -4.06 0.88
N ASP A 65 -11.51 -4.66 1.93
CA ASP A 65 -11.04 -5.93 2.49
C ASP A 65 -11.84 -7.08 1.87
N LEU A 66 -11.16 -8.11 1.39
CA LEU A 66 -11.75 -9.33 0.89
C LEU A 66 -11.81 -10.42 1.97
N VAL A 67 -12.70 -11.39 1.79
CA VAL A 67 -12.86 -12.50 2.74
C VAL A 67 -11.59 -13.36 2.84
N SER A 68 -10.83 -13.48 1.76
CA SER A 68 -9.51 -14.14 1.76
C SER A 68 -8.48 -13.46 2.66
N GLY A 69 -8.67 -12.17 2.98
CA GLY A 69 -7.71 -11.32 3.66
C GLY A 69 -6.82 -10.52 2.69
N ALA A 70 -7.13 -10.52 1.39
CA ALA A 70 -6.54 -9.55 0.46
C ALA A 70 -7.18 -8.17 0.67
N GLU A 71 -6.41 -7.12 0.41
CA GLU A 71 -6.82 -5.73 0.55
C GLU A 71 -6.60 -5.00 -0.78
N VAL A 72 -7.54 -4.15 -1.18
CA VAL A 72 -7.44 -3.37 -2.43
C VAL A 72 -7.93 -1.95 -2.20
N ASP A 73 -7.04 -0.99 -2.41
CA ASP A 73 -7.39 0.43 -2.38
C ASP A 73 -7.67 0.95 -3.79
N PHE A 74 -8.72 1.76 -3.90
CA PHE A 74 -9.11 2.41 -5.14
C PHE A 74 -9.14 3.93 -4.99
N ARG A 75 -8.93 4.61 -6.10
CA ARG A 75 -9.14 6.05 -6.24
C ARG A 75 -10.60 6.35 -6.55
N ASP A 76 -10.96 7.64 -6.52
CA ASP A 76 -12.30 8.15 -6.81
C ASP A 76 -12.87 7.66 -8.15
N ASN A 77 -12.02 7.52 -9.18
CA ASN A 77 -12.41 7.01 -10.50
C ASN A 77 -12.50 5.48 -10.59
N GLY A 78 -12.20 4.76 -9.50
CA GLY A 78 -12.17 3.29 -9.44
C GLY A 78 -10.88 2.65 -9.94
N ASP A 79 -9.85 3.43 -10.30
CA ASP A 79 -8.52 2.89 -10.56
C ASP A 79 -7.91 2.36 -9.26
N TRP A 80 -7.34 1.18 -9.30
CA TRP A 80 -6.63 0.65 -8.14
C TRP A 80 -5.40 1.49 -7.79
N LYS A 81 -5.15 1.69 -6.53
CA LYS A 81 -4.04 2.44 -5.96
C LYS A 81 -3.02 1.51 -5.32
N GLU A 82 -3.52 0.54 -4.58
CA GLU A 82 -2.73 -0.45 -3.88
C GLU A 82 -3.44 -1.81 -3.89
N VAL A 83 -2.67 -2.88 -3.98
CA VAL A 83 -3.15 -4.26 -3.88
C VAL A 83 -2.21 -5.02 -2.98
N LYS A 84 -2.75 -5.61 -1.92
CA LYS A 84 -2.05 -6.47 -0.99
C LYS A 84 -2.66 -7.85 -0.99
N ALA A 85 -1.82 -8.84 -1.15
CA ALA A 85 -2.26 -10.23 -1.17
C ALA A 85 -2.63 -10.71 0.23
N ALA A 86 -3.55 -11.67 0.31
CA ALA A 86 -3.81 -12.40 1.53
C ALA A 86 -2.53 -13.09 2.04
N LYS A 87 -2.41 -13.25 3.35
CA LYS A 87 -1.24 -13.87 3.99
C LYS A 87 -0.90 -15.22 3.35
N GLY A 88 0.33 -15.37 2.90
CA GLY A 88 0.83 -16.59 2.27
C GLY A 88 0.55 -16.69 0.77
N ASN A 89 -0.13 -15.70 0.18
CA ASN A 89 -0.41 -15.62 -1.25
C ASN A 89 0.43 -14.51 -1.91
N ALA A 90 0.35 -14.44 -3.24
CA ALA A 90 0.94 -13.40 -4.06
C ALA A 90 -0.14 -12.53 -4.70
N VAL A 91 0.22 -11.30 -5.05
CA VAL A 91 -0.62 -10.43 -5.88
C VAL A 91 -0.85 -11.12 -7.24
N PRO A 92 -2.09 -11.14 -7.77
CA PRO A 92 -2.36 -11.71 -9.09
C PRO A 92 -1.45 -11.10 -10.17
N GLU A 93 -0.76 -11.95 -10.92
CA GLU A 93 0.24 -11.52 -11.91
C GLU A 93 -0.34 -10.57 -12.96
N ALA A 94 -1.61 -10.74 -13.32
CA ALA A 94 -2.32 -9.88 -14.28
C ALA A 94 -2.45 -8.41 -13.82
N ILE A 95 -2.20 -8.10 -12.56
CA ILE A 95 -2.20 -6.73 -12.00
C ILE A 95 -0.81 -6.10 -12.15
N ILE A 96 0.25 -6.91 -12.18
CA ILE A 96 1.64 -6.47 -12.13
C ILE A 96 2.16 -6.21 -13.55
N PRO A 97 2.81 -5.07 -13.83
CA PRO A 97 3.50 -4.87 -15.11
C PRO A 97 4.48 -6.01 -15.39
N SER A 98 4.45 -6.57 -16.59
CA SER A 98 5.25 -7.74 -16.97
C SER A 98 6.76 -7.53 -16.80
N ALA A 99 7.26 -6.30 -17.01
CA ALA A 99 8.65 -5.96 -16.77
C ALA A 99 9.04 -6.10 -15.29
N ILE A 100 8.14 -5.72 -14.36
CA ILE A 100 8.36 -5.86 -12.92
C ILE A 100 8.35 -7.35 -12.52
N THR A 101 7.40 -8.14 -13.02
CA THR A 101 7.38 -9.59 -12.81
C THR A 101 8.70 -10.23 -13.25
N LYS A 102 9.15 -9.89 -14.46
CA LYS A 102 10.42 -10.40 -14.99
C LYS A 102 11.62 -9.94 -14.17
N TYR A 103 11.65 -8.68 -13.74
CA TYR A 103 12.74 -8.15 -12.91
C TYR A 103 12.84 -8.90 -11.57
N VAL A 104 11.70 -9.11 -10.90
CA VAL A 104 11.65 -9.83 -9.62
C VAL A 104 12.07 -11.27 -9.80
N SER A 105 11.55 -11.99 -10.80
CA SER A 105 11.92 -13.40 -11.03
C SER A 105 13.40 -13.59 -11.36
N THR A 106 14.04 -12.59 -11.99
CA THR A 106 15.47 -12.66 -12.34
C THR A 106 16.38 -12.30 -11.17
N ASN A 107 16.03 -11.26 -10.39
CA ASN A 107 16.93 -10.69 -9.37
C ASN A 107 16.60 -11.16 -7.95
N TYR A 108 15.39 -11.67 -7.74
CA TYR A 108 14.87 -12.12 -6.44
C TYR A 108 14.22 -13.50 -6.58
N ALA A 109 14.96 -14.45 -7.11
CA ALA A 109 14.48 -15.81 -7.36
C ALA A 109 13.84 -16.43 -6.10
N GLY A 110 12.66 -17.03 -6.26
CA GLY A 110 11.90 -17.65 -5.16
C GLY A 110 11.10 -16.65 -4.32
N GLN A 111 11.14 -15.34 -4.61
CA GLN A 111 10.30 -14.35 -3.96
C GLN A 111 9.06 -14.05 -4.80
N SER A 112 7.93 -13.83 -4.12
CA SER A 112 6.67 -13.40 -4.72
C SER A 112 6.41 -11.94 -4.36
N ILE A 113 5.68 -11.23 -5.21
CA ILE A 113 5.17 -9.89 -4.90
C ILE A 113 3.92 -10.06 -4.03
N VAL A 114 3.97 -9.56 -2.80
CA VAL A 114 2.87 -9.65 -1.83
C VAL A 114 2.08 -8.35 -1.72
N GLU A 115 2.68 -7.23 -2.13
CA GLU A 115 2.02 -5.93 -2.21
C GLU A 115 2.56 -5.15 -3.41
N ILE A 116 1.67 -4.40 -4.07
CA ILE A 116 2.03 -3.45 -5.12
C ILE A 116 1.20 -2.18 -4.97
N SER A 117 1.84 -1.03 -4.99
CA SER A 117 1.17 0.26 -4.95
C SER A 117 1.66 1.17 -6.07
N ARG A 118 0.71 1.94 -6.65
CA ARG A 118 1.00 2.94 -7.68
C ARG A 118 1.48 4.22 -7.04
N LYS A 119 2.68 4.64 -7.39
CA LYS A 119 3.29 5.90 -6.95
C LYS A 119 3.49 6.85 -8.15
N ARG A 120 3.84 8.09 -7.87
CA ARG A 120 4.19 9.05 -8.92
C ARG A 120 5.52 8.62 -9.57
N GLY A 121 5.45 8.14 -10.80
CA GLY A 121 6.62 7.72 -11.58
C GLY A 121 6.85 6.22 -11.64
N GLY A 122 6.00 5.41 -10.99
CA GLY A 122 6.13 3.95 -11.03
C GLY A 122 5.35 3.24 -9.95
N TYR A 123 5.96 2.21 -9.42
CA TYR A 123 5.37 1.30 -8.46
C TYR A 123 6.32 1.09 -7.29
N GLU A 124 5.75 0.91 -6.13
CA GLU A 124 6.42 0.33 -4.97
C GLU A 124 5.88 -1.08 -4.80
N VAL A 125 6.76 -2.06 -4.71
CA VAL A 125 6.40 -3.46 -4.52
C VAL A 125 7.09 -4.03 -3.29
N GLU A 126 6.35 -4.81 -2.51
CA GLU A 126 6.90 -5.59 -1.41
C GLU A 126 6.97 -7.05 -1.80
N LEU A 127 8.11 -7.68 -1.50
CA LEU A 127 8.35 -9.09 -1.74
C LEU A 127 8.06 -9.92 -0.49
N SER A 128 7.84 -11.21 -0.67
CA SER A 128 7.51 -12.16 0.40
C SER A 128 8.55 -12.25 1.53
N ASN A 129 9.78 -11.80 1.29
CA ASN A 129 10.83 -11.69 2.30
C ASN A 129 10.92 -10.31 2.97
N GLY A 130 9.96 -9.40 2.70
CA GLY A 130 9.93 -8.03 3.23
C GLY A 130 10.82 -7.03 2.50
N THR A 131 11.39 -7.38 1.34
CA THR A 131 12.15 -6.43 0.52
C THR A 131 11.20 -5.47 -0.19
N GLU A 132 11.42 -4.17 -0.04
CA GLU A 132 10.69 -3.11 -0.76
C GLU A 132 11.50 -2.64 -1.97
N LEU A 133 10.85 -2.55 -3.13
CA LEU A 133 11.44 -2.08 -4.37
C LEU A 133 10.63 -0.92 -4.93
N LYS A 134 11.30 0.13 -5.41
CA LYS A 134 10.69 1.25 -6.14
C LYS A 134 11.12 1.18 -7.59
N LEU A 135 10.19 0.85 -8.47
CA LEU A 135 10.45 0.54 -9.88
C LEU A 135 9.53 1.35 -10.79
N THR A 136 10.08 1.86 -11.89
CA THR A 136 9.26 2.38 -12.99
C THR A 136 8.48 1.24 -13.64
N GLU A 137 7.56 1.56 -14.55
CA GLU A 137 6.83 0.56 -15.34
C GLU A 137 7.76 -0.38 -16.13
N ASP A 138 8.92 0.14 -16.55
CA ASP A 138 10.00 -0.61 -17.24
C ASP A 138 10.96 -1.33 -16.26
N ALA A 139 10.57 -1.44 -15.00
CA ALA A 139 11.35 -2.06 -13.92
C ALA A 139 12.74 -1.43 -13.66
N LYS A 140 12.89 -0.14 -13.90
CA LYS A 140 14.09 0.61 -13.51
C LYS A 140 13.94 1.18 -12.11
N PRO A 141 14.95 1.07 -11.23
CA PRO A 141 14.89 1.71 -9.91
C PRO A 141 14.65 3.22 -10.02
N PHE A 142 13.79 3.77 -9.17
CA PHE A 142 13.58 5.21 -9.08
C PHE A 142 13.52 5.68 -7.62
N THR A 143 13.84 6.95 -7.42
CA THR A 143 13.65 7.63 -6.13
C THR A 143 12.52 8.65 -6.30
N GLU A 144 11.56 8.64 -5.39
CA GLU A 144 10.58 9.72 -5.34
C GLU A 144 11.30 11.04 -5.01
N ASN A 145 11.49 11.88 -6.01
CA ASN A 145 11.85 13.27 -5.78
C ASN A 145 10.69 13.95 -5.03
N ARG A 146 10.74 13.99 -3.72
CA ARG A 146 9.95 14.92 -2.93
C ARG A 146 10.41 16.32 -3.35
N GLY A 147 9.68 16.91 -4.29
CA GLY A 147 9.97 18.23 -4.85
C GLY A 147 10.08 19.29 -3.78
N GLY A 148 11.27 19.46 -3.24
CA GLY A 148 11.72 20.54 -2.41
C GLY A 148 12.58 21.47 -3.25
N ASN A 149 12.01 22.10 -4.29
CA ASN A 149 12.66 23.25 -4.92
C ASN A 149 12.48 24.47 -4.02
N ARG A 150 13.33 24.59 -2.99
CA ARG A 150 13.64 25.88 -2.40
C ARG A 150 14.68 26.54 -3.30
N GLY A 151 14.20 27.16 -4.38
CA GLY A 151 14.99 28.10 -5.15
C GLY A 151 15.53 29.18 -4.25
N GLY A 152 16.79 29.03 -3.85
CA GLY A 152 17.57 30.10 -3.27
C GLY A 152 17.74 31.18 -4.31
N ARG A 153 17.00 32.30 -4.21
CA ARG A 153 17.35 33.54 -4.94
C ARG A 153 18.68 34.03 -4.44
N PRO A 154 19.67 34.25 -5.29
CA PRO A 154 20.86 34.94 -4.90
C PRO A 154 20.48 36.41 -4.58
N ARG A 155 20.78 36.85 -3.37
CA ARG A 155 20.74 38.28 -3.01
C ARG A 155 21.87 38.98 -3.75
N LYS A 156 21.54 39.96 -4.58
CA LYS A 156 22.44 40.97 -5.04
C LYS A 156 22.61 42.02 -3.93
#